data_aafae514fdcfc055a4e80310a419f376
#
_entry.id   aafae514fdcfc055a4e80310a419f376
#
_cell.length_a   1.000
_cell.length_b   1.000
_cell.length_c   1.000
_cell.angle_alpha   90.00
_cell.angle_beta   90.00
_cell.angle_gamma   90.00
#
_symmetry.space_group_name_H-M   'P 1'
#
loop_
_entity.id
_entity.type
_entity.pdbx_description
1 polymer ?
#
loop_
_entity_poly.entity_id
_entity_poly.type
_entity_poly.pdbx_seq_one_letter_code
_entity_poly.pdbx_strand_id
1 'polypeptide(L)'
;MVTGVIQAGSTLGIMLPPSVVLVLYGMIARQPVGQLWLAGVGPGFLLAVLFIVYIVIRCHLQPHLGPPLALEERQQITWGEKVRLLRAGIIPLAIIFSMTGLFVIGATSMVESSAIGALAATLVAWGKGRINIRVLNDVLRKSLGVSCMFMWIILAALAFGAVFDGLGAVHAIEVLFLEKWGLEPWHVLVLMQLTYLLMGTFLDDTAMLIIVAPLYIPLIISLGFDPIWYGVLYVITCQIAYITPPFGYNLFLMRAMAPKEITLLDIYKSIIPFVMIMIVGLVLVIVFPEIATWLPERVYGKR
;
A
#
# COMPACT_ATOMS: atom_id res chain seq x y z
N MET A 1 -3.34 -0.27 -22.46
CA MET A 1 -4.03 0.53 -21.43
C MET A 1 -4.63 -0.32 -20.32
N VAL A 2 -5.43 -1.35 -20.62
CA VAL A 2 -6.09 -2.22 -19.63
C VAL A 2 -5.09 -2.80 -18.61
N THR A 3 -3.98 -3.36 -19.09
CA THR A 3 -2.92 -3.90 -18.22
C THR A 3 -2.34 -2.85 -17.26
N GLY A 4 -2.15 -1.61 -17.74
CA GLY A 4 -1.69 -0.50 -16.89
C GLY A 4 -2.71 -0.10 -15.82
N VAL A 5 -4.00 -0.07 -16.17
CA VAL A 5 -5.10 0.22 -15.21
C VAL A 5 -5.17 -0.85 -14.12
N ILE A 6 -5.08 -2.13 -14.49
CA ILE A 6 -5.10 -3.25 -13.54
C ILE A 6 -3.89 -3.16 -12.61
N GLN A 7 -2.70 -2.91 -13.15
CA GLN A 7 -1.47 -2.79 -12.38
C GLN A 7 -1.55 -1.62 -11.38
N ALA A 8 -1.90 -0.43 -11.85
CA ALA A 8 -2.02 0.75 -11.00
C ALA A 8 -3.12 0.59 -9.94
N GLY A 9 -4.28 0.05 -10.32
CA GLY A 9 -5.37 -0.22 -9.39
C GLY A 9 -4.99 -1.23 -8.31
N SER A 10 -4.22 -2.26 -8.65
CA SER A 10 -3.78 -3.27 -7.67
C SER A 10 -2.83 -2.70 -6.61
N THR A 11 -2.00 -1.70 -6.96
CA THR A 11 -1.08 -1.09 -5.99
C THR A 11 -1.80 -0.27 -4.92
N LEU A 12 -3.00 0.26 -5.18
CA LEU A 12 -3.77 0.99 -4.16
C LEU A 12 -4.13 0.13 -2.95
N GLY A 13 -4.16 -1.19 -3.11
CA GLY A 13 -4.49 -2.13 -2.02
C GLY A 13 -3.50 -2.15 -0.87
N ILE A 14 -2.26 -1.74 -1.06
CA ILE A 14 -1.27 -1.64 0.02
C ILE A 14 -1.33 -0.31 0.77
N MET A 15 -2.02 0.70 0.22
CA MET A 15 -2.19 2.02 0.84
C MET A 15 -3.49 2.12 1.62
N LEU A 16 -4.60 1.68 1.00
CA LEU A 16 -5.93 1.80 1.62
C LEU A 16 -6.10 0.75 2.73
N PRO A 17 -6.69 1.14 3.88
CA PRO A 17 -6.96 0.19 4.96
C PRO A 17 -7.91 -0.94 4.56
N PRO A 18 -7.67 -2.16 5.04
CA PRO A 18 -6.58 -2.60 5.91
C PRO A 18 -5.26 -2.86 5.16
N SER A 19 -4.17 -2.21 5.54
CA SER A 19 -2.86 -2.34 4.91
C SER A 19 -1.87 -3.06 5.83
N VAL A 20 -1.32 -4.19 5.37
CA VAL A 20 -0.31 -4.96 6.09
C VAL A 20 1.02 -4.20 6.14
N VAL A 21 1.38 -3.50 5.07
CA VAL A 21 2.63 -2.74 4.99
C VAL A 21 2.65 -1.61 6.03
N LEU A 22 1.54 -0.89 6.18
CA LEU A 22 1.42 0.15 7.21
C LEU A 22 1.42 -0.43 8.62
N VAL A 23 0.91 -1.67 8.81
CA VAL A 23 1.02 -2.37 10.11
C VAL A 23 2.48 -2.65 10.44
N LEU A 24 3.23 -3.26 9.50
CA LEU A 24 4.64 -3.58 9.68
C LEU A 24 5.49 -2.33 9.92
N TYR A 25 5.25 -1.28 9.12
CA TYR A 25 5.90 0.00 9.32
C TYR A 25 5.63 0.55 10.73
N GLY A 26 4.37 0.56 11.16
CA GLY A 26 3.98 1.04 12.50
C GLY A 26 4.65 0.27 13.63
N MET A 27 4.79 -1.05 13.48
CA MET A 27 5.47 -1.90 14.48
C MET A 27 6.97 -1.57 14.58
N ILE A 28 7.65 -1.41 13.45
CA ILE A 28 9.08 -1.10 13.41
C ILE A 28 9.33 0.36 13.84
N ALA A 29 8.53 1.29 13.35
CA ALA A 29 8.60 2.71 13.66
C ALA A 29 8.06 3.07 15.05
N ARG A 30 7.48 2.10 15.77
CA ARG A 30 6.78 2.31 17.05
C ARG A 30 5.71 3.39 16.97
N GLN A 31 5.00 3.45 15.84
CA GLN A 31 3.91 4.38 15.60
C GLN A 31 2.54 3.69 15.68
N PRO A 32 1.50 4.41 16.14
CA PRO A 32 0.16 3.84 16.21
C PRO A 32 -0.36 3.45 14.82
N VAL A 33 -0.58 2.16 14.59
CA VAL A 33 -1.02 1.62 13.30
C VAL A 33 -2.35 2.22 12.85
N GLY A 34 -3.22 2.56 13.78
CA GLY A 34 -4.48 3.22 13.46
C GLY A 34 -4.31 4.59 12.83
N GLN A 35 -3.36 5.37 13.32
CA GLN A 35 -3.05 6.67 12.73
C GLN A 35 -2.44 6.51 11.33
N LEU A 36 -1.57 5.51 11.13
CA LEU A 36 -1.00 5.17 9.83
C LEU A 36 -2.08 4.73 8.82
N TRP A 37 -3.05 3.93 9.25
CA TRP A 37 -4.15 3.54 8.38
C TRP A 37 -4.98 4.75 7.93
N LEU A 38 -5.32 5.64 8.85
CA LEU A 38 -6.03 6.88 8.51
C LEU A 38 -5.19 7.80 7.63
N ALA A 39 -3.88 7.86 7.87
CA ALA A 39 -2.95 8.64 7.05
C ALA A 39 -2.87 8.12 5.60
N GLY A 40 -3.04 6.82 5.37
CA GLY A 40 -3.08 6.22 4.03
C GLY A 40 -4.35 6.54 3.23
N VAL A 41 -5.46 6.90 3.90
CA VAL A 41 -6.75 7.13 3.22
C VAL A 41 -6.68 8.31 2.25
N GLY A 42 -6.21 9.47 2.71
CA GLY A 42 -6.13 10.68 1.88
C GLY A 42 -5.30 10.49 0.61
N PRO A 43 -4.03 10.07 0.73
CA PRO A 43 -3.18 9.78 -0.42
C PRO A 43 -3.71 8.67 -1.32
N GLY A 44 -4.32 7.62 -0.75
CA GLY A 44 -4.96 6.54 -1.51
C GLY A 44 -6.11 7.06 -2.38
N PHE A 45 -6.97 7.91 -1.83
CA PHE A 45 -8.03 8.59 -2.60
C PHE A 45 -7.46 9.55 -3.64
N LEU A 46 -6.43 10.32 -3.31
CA LEU A 46 -5.76 11.20 -4.27
C LEU A 46 -5.28 10.41 -5.49
N LEU A 47 -4.55 9.32 -5.27
CA LEU A 47 -4.05 8.48 -6.37
C LEU A 47 -5.19 7.86 -7.17
N ALA A 48 -6.25 7.36 -6.52
CA ALA A 48 -7.42 6.82 -7.21
C ALA A 48 -8.08 7.87 -8.11
N VAL A 49 -8.27 9.10 -7.63
CA VAL A 49 -8.83 10.20 -8.40
C VAL A 49 -7.93 10.55 -9.58
N LEU A 50 -6.62 10.67 -9.37
CA LEU A 50 -5.66 10.94 -10.44
C LEU A 50 -5.68 9.85 -11.52
N PHE A 51 -5.77 8.57 -11.15
CA PHE A 51 -5.91 7.46 -12.09
C PHE A 51 -7.21 7.55 -12.88
N ILE A 52 -8.33 7.80 -12.21
CA ILE A 52 -9.65 7.94 -12.88
C ILE A 52 -9.62 9.11 -13.86
N VAL A 53 -9.13 10.26 -13.45
CA VAL A 53 -9.02 11.45 -14.31
C VAL A 53 -8.18 11.15 -15.55
N TYR A 54 -7.00 10.52 -15.36
CA TYR A 54 -6.16 10.13 -16.49
C TYR A 54 -6.87 9.16 -17.43
N ILE A 55 -7.52 8.11 -16.89
CA ILE A 55 -8.24 7.10 -17.70
C ILE A 55 -9.35 7.76 -18.51
N VAL A 56 -10.16 8.62 -17.87
CA VAL A 56 -11.27 9.34 -18.54
C VAL A 56 -10.76 10.23 -19.66
N ILE A 57 -9.75 11.08 -19.36
CA ILE A 57 -9.16 11.97 -20.36
C ILE A 57 -8.57 11.16 -21.51
N ARG A 58 -7.84 10.10 -21.21
CA ARG A 58 -7.15 9.28 -22.21
C ARG A 58 -8.14 8.52 -23.11
N CYS A 59 -9.21 7.97 -22.56
CA CYS A 59 -10.25 7.30 -23.31
C CYS A 59 -11.09 8.30 -24.14
N HIS A 60 -11.27 9.53 -23.65
CA HIS A 60 -11.97 10.56 -24.42
C HIS A 60 -11.14 11.04 -25.63
N LEU A 61 -9.84 11.24 -25.43
CA LEU A 61 -8.92 11.67 -26.50
C LEU A 61 -8.62 10.54 -27.51
N GLN A 62 -8.61 9.30 -27.08
CA GLN A 62 -8.31 8.12 -27.87
C GLN A 62 -9.34 7.00 -27.63
N PRO A 63 -10.55 7.08 -28.22
CA PRO A 63 -11.65 6.17 -27.96
C PRO A 63 -11.32 4.68 -28.23
N HIS A 64 -10.35 4.41 -29.12
CA HIS A 64 -9.92 3.04 -29.41
C HIS A 64 -9.21 2.33 -28.22
N LEU A 65 -8.75 3.08 -27.21
CA LEU A 65 -8.13 2.52 -26.01
C LEU A 65 -9.14 1.98 -24.99
N GLY A 66 -10.38 2.41 -25.08
CA GLY A 66 -11.51 1.96 -24.26
C GLY A 66 -12.77 1.84 -25.13
N PRO A 67 -12.82 0.89 -26.10
CA PRO A 67 -13.98 0.77 -26.96
C PRO A 67 -15.22 0.47 -26.12
N PRO A 68 -16.36 1.11 -26.42
CA PRO A 68 -17.61 0.78 -25.76
C PRO A 68 -18.01 -0.66 -26.09
N LEU A 69 -18.66 -1.32 -25.15
CA LEU A 69 -19.27 -2.63 -25.38
C LEU A 69 -20.19 -2.58 -26.59
N ALA A 70 -20.17 -3.63 -27.42
CA ALA A 70 -21.08 -3.76 -28.55
C ALA A 70 -22.55 -3.60 -28.08
N LEU A 71 -23.37 -2.94 -28.89
CA LEU A 71 -24.78 -2.67 -28.52
C LEU A 71 -25.52 -3.94 -28.13
N GLU A 72 -25.22 -5.06 -28.79
CA GLU A 72 -25.82 -6.37 -28.54
C GLU A 72 -25.41 -6.90 -27.12
N GLU A 73 -24.18 -6.84 -26.76
CA GLU A 73 -23.70 -7.24 -25.42
C GLU A 73 -24.23 -6.31 -24.33
N ARG A 74 -24.34 -5.01 -24.61
CA ARG A 74 -24.88 -4.02 -23.67
C ARG A 74 -26.36 -4.25 -23.39
N GLN A 75 -27.13 -4.67 -24.39
CA GLN A 75 -28.58 -4.97 -24.26
C GLN A 75 -28.84 -6.28 -23.51
N GLN A 76 -27.90 -7.24 -23.57
CA GLN A 76 -28.00 -8.51 -22.85
C GLN A 76 -27.78 -8.36 -21.34
N ILE A 77 -27.06 -7.31 -20.90
CA ILE A 77 -26.81 -7.08 -19.49
C ILE A 77 -28.01 -6.42 -18.83
N THR A 78 -28.88 -7.24 -18.25
CA THR A 78 -30.06 -6.78 -17.53
C THR A 78 -29.74 -6.12 -16.19
N TRP A 79 -30.63 -5.25 -15.72
CA TRP A 79 -30.49 -4.67 -14.37
C TRP A 79 -30.44 -5.75 -13.27
N GLY A 80 -31.15 -6.87 -13.44
CA GLY A 80 -31.10 -8.02 -12.54
C GLY A 80 -29.70 -8.63 -12.43
N GLU A 81 -28.99 -8.75 -13.54
CA GLU A 81 -27.61 -9.22 -13.57
C GLU A 81 -26.65 -8.28 -12.88
N LYS A 82 -26.78 -6.98 -13.12
CA LYS A 82 -25.98 -5.95 -12.44
C LYS A 82 -26.16 -6.02 -10.92
N VAL A 83 -27.40 -6.13 -10.46
CA VAL A 83 -27.71 -6.27 -9.02
C VAL A 83 -27.18 -7.58 -8.46
N ARG A 84 -27.27 -8.68 -9.21
CA ARG A 84 -26.74 -9.98 -8.79
C ARG A 84 -25.22 -9.94 -8.64
N LEU A 85 -24.49 -9.32 -9.57
CA LEU A 85 -23.05 -9.14 -9.49
C LEU A 85 -22.66 -8.19 -8.34
N LEU A 86 -23.42 -7.11 -8.14
CA LEU A 86 -23.21 -6.20 -7.02
C LEU A 86 -23.36 -6.91 -5.67
N ARG A 87 -24.38 -7.79 -5.54
CA ARG A 87 -24.59 -8.60 -4.32
C ARG A 87 -23.40 -9.50 -3.99
N ALA A 88 -22.66 -10.00 -4.99
CA ALA A 88 -21.46 -10.79 -4.75
C ALA A 88 -20.34 -9.98 -4.08
N GLY A 89 -20.27 -8.67 -4.37
CA GLY A 89 -19.31 -7.74 -3.74
C GLY A 89 -19.72 -7.25 -2.35
N ILE A 90 -20.99 -7.35 -1.98
CA ILE A 90 -21.49 -6.83 -0.68
C ILE A 90 -20.79 -7.51 0.51
N ILE A 91 -20.60 -8.82 0.46
CA ILE A 91 -20.02 -9.58 1.58
C ILE A 91 -18.57 -9.17 1.85
N PRO A 92 -17.64 -9.16 0.86
CA PRO A 92 -16.29 -8.65 1.07
C PRO A 92 -16.27 -7.21 1.56
N LEU A 93 -17.09 -6.33 0.96
CA LEU A 93 -17.19 -4.93 1.38
C LEU A 93 -17.71 -4.79 2.81
N ALA A 94 -18.71 -5.57 3.20
CA ALA A 94 -19.25 -5.56 4.55
C ALA A 94 -18.19 -6.02 5.58
N ILE A 95 -17.37 -7.01 5.25
CA ILE A 95 -16.26 -7.47 6.12
C ILE A 95 -15.23 -6.34 6.26
N ILE A 96 -14.77 -5.75 5.16
CA ILE A 96 -13.82 -4.64 5.18
C ILE A 96 -14.38 -3.46 5.98
N PHE A 97 -15.65 -3.11 5.74
CA PHE A 97 -16.30 -2.00 6.41
C PHE A 97 -16.52 -2.25 7.90
N SER A 98 -16.83 -3.51 8.30
CA SER A 98 -16.94 -3.87 9.72
C SER A 98 -15.59 -3.77 10.45
N MET A 99 -14.49 -4.17 9.80
CA MET A 99 -13.16 -4.04 10.38
C MET A 99 -12.72 -2.58 10.51
N THR A 100 -12.67 -1.87 9.37
CA THR A 100 -12.16 -0.49 9.34
C THR A 100 -13.14 0.50 9.92
N GLY A 101 -14.45 0.35 9.68
CA GLY A 101 -15.49 1.26 10.16
C GLY A 101 -15.61 1.27 11.68
N LEU A 102 -15.68 0.10 12.32
CA LEU A 102 -15.77 0.00 13.78
C LEU A 102 -14.53 0.56 14.47
N PHE A 103 -13.37 0.34 13.88
CA PHE A 103 -12.12 0.91 14.37
C PHE A 103 -12.09 2.45 14.23
N VAL A 104 -12.47 2.99 13.06
CA VAL A 104 -12.45 4.45 12.80
C VAL A 104 -13.40 5.22 13.69
N ILE A 105 -14.60 4.67 13.98
CA ILE A 105 -15.55 5.28 14.92
C ILE A 105 -15.15 5.10 16.40
N GLY A 106 -14.02 4.41 16.67
CA GLY A 106 -13.53 4.20 18.03
C GLY A 106 -14.32 3.18 18.86
N ALA A 107 -15.21 2.40 18.21
CA ALA A 107 -16.02 1.39 18.88
C ALA A 107 -15.23 0.14 19.29
N THR A 108 -14.13 -0.13 18.59
CA THR A 108 -13.25 -1.28 18.81
C THR A 108 -11.79 -0.88 18.72
N SER A 109 -10.93 -1.60 19.43
CA SER A 109 -9.48 -1.57 19.20
C SER A 109 -9.13 -2.25 17.86
N MET A 110 -7.91 -2.04 17.38
CA MET A 110 -7.44 -2.67 16.15
C MET A 110 -7.42 -4.21 16.26
N VAL A 111 -7.06 -4.75 17.42
CA VAL A 111 -7.05 -6.20 17.67
C VAL A 111 -8.47 -6.77 17.61
N GLU A 112 -9.41 -6.11 18.25
CA GLU A 112 -10.84 -6.51 18.22
C GLU A 112 -11.42 -6.41 16.81
N SER A 113 -11.11 -5.34 16.07
CA SER A 113 -11.52 -5.18 14.67
C SER A 113 -11.00 -6.33 13.79
N SER A 114 -9.75 -6.73 14.00
CA SER A 114 -9.14 -7.87 13.29
C SER A 114 -9.87 -9.19 13.61
N ALA A 115 -10.20 -9.39 14.89
CA ALA A 115 -10.96 -10.57 15.34
C ALA A 115 -12.37 -10.59 14.74
N ILE A 116 -13.06 -9.43 14.68
CA ILE A 116 -14.38 -9.28 14.05
C ILE A 116 -14.29 -9.63 12.56
N GLY A 117 -13.27 -9.15 11.85
CA GLY A 117 -13.06 -9.48 10.44
C GLY A 117 -12.82 -10.97 10.21
N ALA A 118 -11.98 -11.59 11.03
CA ALA A 118 -11.72 -13.03 10.98
C ALA A 118 -12.98 -13.84 11.28
N LEU A 119 -13.76 -13.45 12.29
CA LEU A 119 -15.02 -14.09 12.66
C LEU A 119 -16.04 -13.94 11.51
N ALA A 120 -16.20 -12.74 10.95
CA ALA A 120 -17.13 -12.49 9.85
C ALA A 120 -16.78 -13.33 8.61
N ALA A 121 -15.49 -13.39 8.23
CA ALA A 121 -15.04 -14.25 7.13
C ALA A 121 -15.31 -15.74 7.41
N THR A 122 -15.09 -16.18 8.64
CA THR A 122 -15.36 -17.56 9.07
C THR A 122 -16.86 -17.88 8.99
N LEU A 123 -17.72 -17.01 9.50
CA LEU A 123 -19.18 -17.18 9.45
C LEU A 123 -19.70 -17.25 8.00
N VAL A 124 -19.18 -16.39 7.11
CA VAL A 124 -19.53 -16.43 5.68
C VAL A 124 -19.10 -17.75 5.03
N ALA A 125 -17.88 -18.20 5.33
CA ALA A 125 -17.37 -19.46 4.79
C ALA A 125 -18.17 -20.67 5.32
N TRP A 126 -18.59 -20.61 6.60
CA TRP A 126 -19.45 -21.64 7.22
C TRP A 126 -20.83 -21.66 6.60
N GLY A 127 -21.46 -20.51 6.44
CA GLY A 127 -22.78 -20.40 5.78
C GLY A 127 -22.77 -20.87 4.33
N LYS A 128 -21.62 -20.80 3.65
CA LYS A 128 -21.42 -21.37 2.30
C LYS A 128 -21.02 -22.86 2.31
N GLY A 129 -20.95 -23.51 3.46
CA GLY A 129 -20.54 -24.91 3.59
C GLY A 129 -19.11 -25.20 3.17
N ARG A 130 -18.23 -24.18 3.21
CA ARG A 130 -16.82 -24.30 2.77
C ARG A 130 -15.86 -24.64 3.89
N ILE A 131 -16.32 -24.70 5.14
CA ILE A 131 -15.47 -25.03 6.30
C ILE A 131 -15.52 -26.51 6.56
N ASN A 132 -14.35 -27.13 6.59
CA ASN A 132 -14.12 -28.46 7.11
C ASN A 132 -12.81 -28.46 7.92
N ILE A 133 -12.54 -29.56 8.64
CA ILE A 133 -11.37 -29.66 9.54
C ILE A 133 -10.04 -29.46 8.77
N ARG A 134 -10.00 -29.87 7.50
CA ARG A 134 -8.80 -29.73 6.66
C ARG A 134 -8.58 -28.23 6.32
N VAL A 135 -9.62 -27.52 5.90
CA VAL A 135 -9.56 -26.08 5.63
C VAL A 135 -9.18 -25.30 6.89
N LEU A 136 -9.78 -25.65 8.03
CA LEU A 136 -9.46 -25.00 9.31
C LEU A 136 -7.97 -25.18 9.67
N ASN A 137 -7.46 -26.40 9.54
CA ASN A 137 -6.05 -26.70 9.82
C ASN A 137 -5.11 -25.96 8.87
N ASP A 138 -5.45 -25.86 7.57
CA ASP A 138 -4.68 -25.09 6.60
C ASP A 138 -4.66 -23.59 6.92
N VAL A 139 -5.80 -23.01 7.28
CA VAL A 139 -5.89 -21.61 7.69
C VAL A 139 -5.03 -21.35 8.93
N LEU A 140 -5.16 -22.19 9.95
CA LEU A 140 -4.39 -22.04 11.20
C LEU A 140 -2.88 -22.16 10.94
N ARG A 141 -2.45 -23.16 10.16
CA ARG A 141 -1.02 -23.34 9.82
C ARG A 141 -0.46 -22.15 9.04
N LYS A 142 -1.19 -21.68 8.04
CA LYS A 142 -0.76 -20.52 7.24
C LYS A 142 -0.72 -19.24 8.08
N SER A 143 -1.77 -18.98 8.88
CA SER A 143 -1.79 -17.81 9.76
C SER A 143 -0.66 -17.83 10.78
N LEU A 144 -0.42 -18.99 11.41
CA LEU A 144 0.68 -19.15 12.36
C LEU A 144 2.04 -18.94 11.67
N GLY A 145 2.24 -19.54 10.49
CA GLY A 145 3.47 -19.38 9.72
C GLY A 145 3.79 -17.92 9.39
N VAL A 146 2.78 -17.17 8.91
CA VAL A 146 2.92 -15.74 8.59
C VAL A 146 3.18 -14.94 9.88
N SER A 147 2.44 -15.21 10.97
CA SER A 147 2.63 -14.51 12.24
C SER A 147 4.02 -14.74 12.82
N CYS A 148 4.50 -15.99 12.83
CA CYS A 148 5.85 -16.32 13.30
C CYS A 148 6.93 -15.65 12.42
N MET A 149 6.75 -15.66 11.11
CA MET A 149 7.66 -14.98 10.19
C MET A 149 7.77 -13.50 10.53
N PHE A 150 6.63 -12.79 10.67
CA PHE A 150 6.65 -11.37 11.01
C PHE A 150 7.25 -11.10 12.39
N MET A 151 6.99 -11.96 13.39
CA MET A 151 7.60 -11.80 14.71
C MET A 151 9.14 -11.89 14.65
N TRP A 152 9.69 -12.88 13.94
CA TRP A 152 11.13 -13.01 13.74
C TRP A 152 11.74 -11.79 13.03
N ILE A 153 11.06 -11.32 11.99
CA ILE A 153 11.44 -10.14 11.22
C ILE A 153 11.51 -8.90 12.12
N ILE A 154 10.45 -8.65 12.89
CA ILE A 154 10.38 -7.49 13.79
C ILE A 154 11.45 -7.57 14.88
N LEU A 155 11.66 -8.75 15.49
CA LEU A 155 12.71 -8.93 16.50
C LEU A 155 14.10 -8.65 15.91
N ALA A 156 14.38 -9.16 14.71
CA ALA A 156 15.65 -8.90 14.03
C ALA A 156 15.83 -7.42 13.70
N ALA A 157 14.80 -6.75 13.18
CA ALA A 157 14.84 -5.33 12.85
C ALA A 157 15.05 -4.45 14.08
N LEU A 158 14.36 -4.75 15.19
CA LEU A 158 14.52 -4.02 16.44
C LEU A 158 15.90 -4.23 17.07
N ALA A 159 16.42 -5.47 17.04
CA ALA A 159 17.76 -5.77 17.52
C ALA A 159 18.84 -5.06 16.69
N PHE A 160 18.72 -5.10 15.35
CA PHE A 160 19.62 -4.38 14.45
C PHE A 160 19.57 -2.87 14.70
N GLY A 161 18.36 -2.30 14.79
CA GLY A 161 18.17 -0.89 15.07
C GLY A 161 18.79 -0.44 16.39
N ALA A 162 18.63 -1.25 17.46
CA ALA A 162 19.22 -0.95 18.77
C ALA A 162 20.75 -0.96 18.74
N VAL A 163 21.37 -1.89 18.02
CA VAL A 163 22.84 -1.92 17.84
C VAL A 163 23.30 -0.71 17.01
N PHE A 164 22.58 -0.39 15.93
CA PHE A 164 22.93 0.71 15.05
C PHE A 164 22.85 2.07 15.76
N ASP A 165 21.80 2.27 16.55
CA ASP A 165 21.61 3.46 17.37
C ASP A 165 22.68 3.53 18.48
N GLY A 166 22.94 2.41 19.17
CA GLY A 166 23.98 2.31 20.21
C GLY A 166 25.40 2.56 19.70
N LEU A 167 25.68 2.31 18.42
CA LEU A 167 26.97 2.64 17.79
C LEU A 167 27.02 4.09 17.28
N GLY A 168 25.97 4.90 17.47
CA GLY A 168 25.91 6.27 16.99
C GLY A 168 25.82 6.41 15.46
N ALA A 169 25.43 5.35 14.76
CA ALA A 169 25.42 5.34 13.29
C ALA A 169 24.41 6.35 12.70
N VAL A 170 23.27 6.57 13.36
CA VAL A 170 22.29 7.58 12.95
C VAL A 170 22.93 8.97 13.00
N HIS A 171 23.59 9.31 14.10
CA HIS A 171 24.29 10.58 14.24
C HIS A 171 25.44 10.73 13.22
N ALA A 172 26.20 9.67 12.96
CA ALA A 172 27.27 9.71 11.95
C ALA A 172 26.73 9.98 10.54
N ILE A 173 25.58 9.44 10.19
CA ILE A 173 24.90 9.69 8.90
C ILE A 173 24.35 11.11 8.84
N GLU A 174 23.75 11.59 9.93
CA GLU A 174 23.26 12.97 10.06
C GLU A 174 24.40 13.97 9.83
N VAL A 175 25.52 13.84 10.53
CA VAL A 175 26.74 14.67 10.36
C VAL A 175 27.26 14.57 8.93
N LEU A 176 27.26 13.39 8.32
CA LEU A 176 27.72 13.21 6.95
C LEU A 176 26.87 14.00 5.96
N PHE A 177 25.54 13.91 6.07
CA PHE A 177 24.63 14.56 5.13
C PHE A 177 24.49 16.06 5.38
N LEU A 178 24.28 16.47 6.64
CA LEU A 178 24.01 17.87 6.97
C LEU A 178 25.30 18.71 7.08
N GLU A 179 26.33 18.21 7.76
CA GLU A 179 27.52 19.00 8.01
C GLU A 179 28.57 18.87 6.90
N LYS A 180 28.91 17.61 6.49
CA LYS A 180 29.96 17.41 5.48
C LYS A 180 29.49 17.69 4.06
N TRP A 181 28.26 17.27 3.71
CA TRP A 181 27.71 17.49 2.38
C TRP A 181 26.87 18.77 2.27
N GLY A 182 26.54 19.40 3.40
CA GLY A 182 25.75 20.64 3.44
C GLY A 182 24.32 20.49 2.88
N LEU A 183 23.75 19.28 2.97
CA LEU A 183 22.43 19.01 2.48
C LEU A 183 21.37 19.49 3.47
N GLU A 184 20.34 20.15 2.98
CA GLU A 184 19.15 20.45 3.79
C GLU A 184 18.34 19.18 4.06
N PRO A 185 17.54 19.13 5.14
CA PRO A 185 16.69 17.96 5.48
C PRO A 185 15.83 17.46 4.31
N TRP A 186 15.32 18.35 3.49
CA TRP A 186 14.52 17.99 2.31
C TRP A 186 15.31 17.24 1.23
N HIS A 187 16.59 17.59 1.04
CA HIS A 187 17.45 16.86 0.10
C HIS A 187 17.72 15.44 0.61
N VAL A 188 17.91 15.29 1.93
CA VAL A 188 18.08 13.97 2.55
C VAL A 188 16.82 13.13 2.38
N LEU A 189 15.64 13.70 2.61
CA LEU A 189 14.35 13.03 2.39
C LEU A 189 14.22 12.52 0.94
N VAL A 190 14.54 13.37 -0.05
CA VAL A 190 14.48 12.98 -1.46
C VAL A 190 15.45 11.84 -1.77
N LEU A 191 16.67 11.89 -1.26
CA LEU A 191 17.64 10.81 -1.40
C LEU A 191 17.12 9.49 -0.80
N MET A 192 16.50 9.56 0.37
CA MET A 192 15.90 8.39 1.01
C MET A 192 14.78 7.80 0.14
N GLN A 193 13.91 8.63 -0.46
CA GLN A 193 12.87 8.15 -1.38
C GLN A 193 13.46 7.55 -2.65
N LEU A 194 14.53 8.12 -3.19
CA LEU A 194 15.23 7.56 -4.36
C LEU A 194 15.88 6.22 -4.05
N THR A 195 16.47 6.06 -2.87
CA THR A 195 17.03 4.75 -2.46
C THR A 195 15.92 3.71 -2.28
N TYR A 196 14.78 4.06 -1.70
CA TYR A 196 13.62 3.16 -1.64
C TYR A 196 13.12 2.77 -3.03
N LEU A 197 13.04 3.72 -3.95
CA LEU A 197 12.63 3.44 -5.32
C LEU A 197 13.60 2.47 -5.99
N LEU A 198 14.91 2.72 -5.85
CA LEU A 198 15.94 1.84 -6.41
C LEU A 198 15.89 0.44 -5.77
N MET A 199 15.87 0.35 -4.46
CA MET A 199 15.81 -0.94 -3.74
C MET A 199 14.54 -1.71 -4.04
N GLY A 200 13.40 -1.03 -4.09
CA GLY A 200 12.09 -1.64 -4.33
C GLY A 200 11.91 -2.20 -5.75
N THR A 201 12.80 -1.88 -6.69
CA THR A 201 12.83 -2.57 -7.99
C THR A 201 13.41 -3.98 -7.88
N PHE A 202 14.15 -4.32 -6.80
CA PHE A 202 14.81 -5.61 -6.57
C PHE A 202 14.27 -6.36 -5.36
N LEU A 203 13.84 -5.64 -4.33
CA LEU A 203 13.38 -6.18 -3.06
C LEU A 203 11.86 -5.99 -2.94
N ASP A 204 11.22 -6.89 -2.20
CA ASP A 204 9.86 -6.67 -1.76
C ASP A 204 9.81 -5.60 -0.65
N ASP A 205 8.64 -5.02 -0.45
CA ASP A 205 8.40 -3.97 0.54
C ASP A 205 8.76 -4.39 1.96
N THR A 206 8.48 -5.63 2.33
CA THR A 206 8.77 -6.14 3.68
C THR A 206 10.27 -6.24 3.92
N ALA A 207 11.03 -6.84 2.98
CA ALA A 207 12.49 -6.93 3.08
C ALA A 207 13.14 -5.53 3.09
N MET A 208 12.68 -4.64 2.22
CA MET A 208 13.17 -3.26 2.17
C MET A 208 12.90 -2.52 3.48
N LEU A 209 11.70 -2.67 4.05
CA LEU A 209 11.36 -2.06 5.32
C LEU A 209 12.26 -2.54 6.47
N ILE A 210 12.49 -3.85 6.56
CA ILE A 210 13.31 -4.45 7.62
C ILE A 210 14.75 -3.96 7.57
N ILE A 211 15.31 -3.87 6.37
CA ILE A 211 16.70 -3.48 6.17
C ILE A 211 16.90 -1.99 6.46
N VAL A 212 16.00 -1.15 5.99
CA VAL A 212 16.21 0.30 5.92
C VAL A 212 15.50 1.05 7.05
N ALA A 213 14.35 0.59 7.51
CA ALA A 213 13.58 1.32 8.51
C ALA A 213 14.31 1.55 9.84
N PRO A 214 15.12 0.61 10.38
CA PRO A 214 15.88 0.85 11.60
C PRO A 214 16.88 2.01 11.49
N LEU A 215 17.32 2.32 10.27
CA LEU A 215 18.22 3.44 9.99
C LEU A 215 17.45 4.72 9.65
N TYR A 216 16.45 4.61 8.78
CA TYR A 216 15.76 5.76 8.21
C TYR A 216 14.74 6.39 9.16
N ILE A 217 14.08 5.59 10.00
CA ILE A 217 13.08 6.13 10.94
C ILE A 217 13.72 7.03 12.00
N PRO A 218 14.80 6.65 12.70
CA PRO A 218 15.49 7.56 13.60
C PRO A 218 16.02 8.82 12.88
N LEU A 219 16.56 8.65 11.68
CA LEU A 219 17.08 9.78 10.89
C LEU A 219 15.95 10.76 10.50
N ILE A 220 14.78 10.29 10.11
CA ILE A 220 13.63 11.16 9.79
C ILE A 220 13.17 11.94 11.02
N ILE A 221 13.18 11.31 12.19
CA ILE A 221 12.82 11.96 13.45
C ILE A 221 13.85 13.04 13.83
N SER A 222 15.17 12.76 13.69
CA SER A 222 16.21 13.75 13.95
C SER A 222 16.18 14.95 12.99
N LEU A 223 15.74 14.72 11.74
CA LEU A 223 15.52 15.76 10.74
C LEU A 223 14.23 16.59 10.98
N GLY A 224 13.43 16.24 12.00
CA GLY A 224 12.22 16.96 12.39
C GLY A 224 10.98 16.63 11.55
N PHE A 225 10.98 15.54 10.77
CA PHE A 225 9.82 15.10 9.99
C PHE A 225 8.91 14.16 10.80
N ASP A 226 7.61 14.18 10.48
CA ASP A 226 6.61 13.30 11.08
C ASP A 226 6.79 11.84 10.56
N PRO A 227 7.00 10.85 11.45
CA PRO A 227 7.19 9.47 11.06
C PRO A 227 5.93 8.81 10.47
N ILE A 228 4.72 9.31 10.79
CA ILE A 228 3.47 8.80 10.21
C ILE A 228 3.36 9.23 8.76
N TRP A 229 3.58 10.51 8.49
CA TRP A 229 3.62 11.03 7.13
C TRP A 229 4.73 10.34 6.29
N TYR A 230 5.91 10.14 6.87
CA TYR A 230 6.99 9.43 6.20
C TYR A 230 6.63 7.97 5.86
N GLY A 231 5.89 7.28 6.74
CA GLY A 231 5.37 5.94 6.47
C GLY A 231 4.45 5.90 5.25
N VAL A 232 3.64 6.94 5.05
CA VAL A 232 2.81 7.08 3.85
C VAL A 232 3.67 7.28 2.59
N LEU A 233 4.69 8.14 2.65
CA LEU A 233 5.63 8.33 1.53
C LEU A 233 6.33 7.03 1.17
N TYR A 234 6.77 6.26 2.18
CA TYR A 234 7.33 4.94 1.99
C TYR A 234 6.40 4.03 1.19
N VAL A 235 5.11 3.94 1.57
CA VAL A 235 4.14 3.08 0.88
C VAL A 235 3.88 3.55 -0.56
N ILE A 236 3.80 4.87 -0.82
CA ILE A 236 3.66 5.38 -2.19
C ILE A 236 4.88 4.99 -3.03
N THR A 237 6.08 5.08 -2.47
CA THR A 237 7.30 4.69 -3.17
C THR A 237 7.35 3.18 -3.44
N CYS A 238 6.88 2.34 -2.50
CA CYS A 238 6.70 0.91 -2.74
C CYS A 238 5.71 0.63 -3.89
N GLN A 239 4.60 1.36 -3.95
CA GLN A 239 3.64 1.22 -5.05
C GLN A 239 4.28 1.51 -6.41
N ILE A 240 5.10 2.56 -6.50
CA ILE A 240 5.84 2.91 -7.72
C ILE A 240 6.81 1.78 -8.08
N ALA A 241 7.57 1.29 -7.10
CA ALA A 241 8.56 0.23 -7.29
C ALA A 241 7.94 -1.08 -7.79
N TYR A 242 6.77 -1.47 -7.28
CA TYR A 242 6.06 -2.69 -7.68
C TYR A 242 5.73 -2.78 -9.17
N ILE A 243 5.58 -1.66 -9.83
CA ILE A 243 5.26 -1.60 -11.26
C ILE A 243 6.41 -1.01 -12.08
N THR A 244 7.59 -0.77 -11.47
CA THR A 244 8.73 -0.19 -12.17
C THR A 244 9.74 -1.28 -12.56
N PRO A 245 10.17 -1.35 -13.85
CA PRO A 245 11.25 -2.24 -14.26
C PRO A 245 12.55 -1.95 -13.49
N PRO A 246 13.48 -2.92 -13.32
CA PRO A 246 13.57 -4.18 -14.04
C PRO A 246 12.76 -5.35 -13.45
N PHE A 247 12.51 -5.38 -12.14
CA PHE A 247 11.87 -6.55 -11.53
C PHE A 247 10.39 -6.38 -11.24
N GLY A 248 9.90 -5.19 -10.93
CA GLY A 248 8.49 -4.88 -10.66
C GLY A 248 7.58 -6.09 -10.43
N TYR A 249 7.42 -6.52 -9.19
CA TYR A 249 6.76 -7.77 -8.82
C TYR A 249 5.42 -8.01 -9.55
N ASN A 250 4.61 -6.96 -9.66
CA ASN A 250 3.31 -7.03 -10.32
C ASN A 250 3.42 -7.24 -11.84
N LEU A 251 4.53 -6.84 -12.47
CA LEU A 251 4.72 -6.98 -13.91
C LEU A 251 4.80 -8.44 -14.35
N PHE A 252 5.49 -9.26 -13.58
CA PHE A 252 5.59 -10.70 -13.84
C PHE A 252 4.28 -11.42 -13.58
N LEU A 253 3.55 -11.04 -12.52
CA LEU A 253 2.21 -11.56 -12.26
C LEU A 253 1.28 -11.22 -13.42
N MET A 254 1.28 -9.97 -13.89
CA MET A 254 0.48 -9.57 -15.03
C MET A 254 0.86 -10.37 -16.27
N ARG A 255 2.15 -10.55 -16.54
CA ARG A 255 2.61 -11.33 -17.71
C ARG A 255 2.16 -12.79 -17.64
N ALA A 256 2.16 -13.38 -16.44
CA ALA A 256 1.69 -14.75 -16.24
C ALA A 256 0.18 -14.91 -16.46
N MET A 257 -0.61 -13.86 -16.19
CA MET A 257 -2.07 -13.86 -16.30
C MET A 257 -2.59 -13.32 -17.64
N ALA A 258 -1.79 -12.51 -18.33
CA ALA A 258 -2.17 -11.87 -19.59
C ALA A 258 -2.20 -12.89 -20.74
N PRO A 259 -3.08 -12.69 -21.75
CA PRO A 259 -3.07 -13.44 -22.99
C PRO A 259 -1.67 -13.45 -23.64
N LYS A 260 -1.37 -14.51 -24.40
CA LYS A 260 -0.04 -14.71 -25.01
C LYS A 260 0.36 -13.60 -26.00
N GLU A 261 -0.62 -12.95 -26.59
CA GLU A 261 -0.47 -11.85 -27.53
C GLU A 261 0.08 -10.57 -26.89
N ILE A 262 -0.13 -10.40 -25.55
CA ILE A 262 0.38 -9.23 -24.81
C ILE A 262 1.81 -9.50 -24.38
N THR A 263 2.76 -8.80 -24.96
CA THR A 263 4.18 -8.93 -24.62
C THR A 263 4.52 -8.20 -23.32
N LEU A 264 5.67 -8.54 -22.71
CA LEU A 264 6.18 -7.83 -21.55
C LEU A 264 6.44 -6.35 -21.85
N LEU A 265 6.87 -6.05 -23.07
CA LEU A 265 7.10 -4.68 -23.53
C LEU A 265 5.80 -3.86 -23.59
N ASP A 266 4.69 -4.49 -23.99
CA ASP A 266 3.37 -3.84 -23.99
C ASP A 266 2.93 -3.50 -22.59
N ILE A 267 3.19 -4.40 -21.62
CA ILE A 267 2.93 -4.18 -20.21
C ILE A 267 3.79 -2.98 -19.73
N TYR A 268 5.09 -2.96 -20.01
CA TYR A 268 5.98 -1.86 -19.64
C TYR A 268 5.51 -0.51 -20.20
N LYS A 269 5.17 -0.46 -21.46
CA LYS A 269 4.63 0.77 -22.06
C LYS A 269 3.32 1.22 -21.43
N SER A 270 2.49 0.30 -20.99
CA SER A 270 1.19 0.61 -20.41
C SER A 270 1.25 1.22 -19.02
N ILE A 271 2.32 0.94 -18.25
CA ILE A 271 2.47 1.42 -16.87
C ILE A 271 3.12 2.80 -16.77
N ILE A 272 3.90 3.22 -17.78
CA ILE A 272 4.64 4.50 -17.74
C ILE A 272 3.77 5.69 -17.32
N PRO A 273 2.57 5.92 -17.87
CA PRO A 273 1.75 7.04 -17.45
C PRO A 273 1.31 6.93 -15.98
N PHE A 274 1.04 5.73 -15.51
CA PHE A 274 0.61 5.51 -14.13
C PHE A 274 1.76 5.72 -13.14
N VAL A 275 2.98 5.30 -13.49
CA VAL A 275 4.19 5.61 -12.71
C VAL A 275 4.38 7.12 -12.59
N MET A 276 4.23 7.86 -13.70
CA MET A 276 4.33 9.33 -13.67
C MET A 276 3.26 9.96 -12.77
N ILE A 277 2.03 9.46 -12.82
CA ILE A 277 0.93 9.93 -11.96
C ILE A 277 1.24 9.64 -10.47
N MET A 278 1.78 8.47 -10.17
CA MET A 278 2.18 8.13 -8.79
C MET A 278 3.32 9.02 -8.29
N ILE A 279 4.30 9.35 -9.16
CA ILE A 279 5.36 10.32 -8.82
C ILE A 279 4.75 11.69 -8.54
N VAL A 280 3.80 12.15 -9.34
CA VAL A 280 3.06 13.40 -9.08
C VAL A 280 2.32 13.30 -7.75
N GLY A 281 1.65 12.18 -7.47
CA GLY A 281 0.98 11.93 -6.19
C GLY A 281 1.96 11.96 -5.01
N LEU A 282 3.14 11.34 -5.14
CA LEU A 282 4.20 11.37 -4.14
C LEU A 282 4.65 12.82 -3.87
N VAL A 283 4.94 13.58 -4.92
CA VAL A 283 5.34 14.99 -4.80
C VAL A 283 4.25 15.82 -4.14
N LEU A 284 2.97 15.62 -4.49
CA LEU A 284 1.86 16.31 -3.85
C LEU A 284 1.77 16.02 -2.35
N VAL A 285 1.97 14.76 -1.91
CA VAL A 285 1.97 14.40 -0.49
C VAL A 285 3.22 14.91 0.23
N ILE A 286 4.35 15.06 -0.47
CA ILE A 286 5.56 15.69 0.08
C ILE A 286 5.31 17.19 0.31
N VAL A 287 4.76 17.90 -0.68
CA VAL A 287 4.53 19.36 -0.64
C VAL A 287 3.37 19.71 0.30
N PHE A 288 2.35 18.88 0.36
CA PHE A 288 1.15 19.06 1.19
C PHE A 288 0.98 17.89 2.17
N PRO A 289 1.73 17.87 3.29
CA PRO A 289 1.66 16.80 4.30
C PRO A 289 0.25 16.57 4.86
N GLU A 290 -0.58 17.61 4.85
CA GLU A 290 -1.96 17.57 5.34
C GLU A 290 -2.81 16.54 4.59
N ILE A 291 -2.48 16.18 3.36
CA ILE A 291 -3.16 15.12 2.60
C ILE A 291 -3.11 13.79 3.38
N ALA A 292 -2.01 13.53 4.08
CA ALA A 292 -1.82 12.34 4.89
C ALA A 292 -2.19 12.57 6.38
N THR A 293 -1.86 13.75 6.94
CA THR A 293 -1.95 13.97 8.39
C THR A 293 -3.31 14.49 8.85
N TRP A 294 -4.08 15.14 7.98
CA TRP A 294 -5.35 15.75 8.34
C TRP A 294 -6.36 14.79 8.97
N LEU A 295 -6.54 13.60 8.41
CA LEU A 295 -7.52 12.64 8.90
C LEU A 295 -7.12 12.01 10.24
N PRO A 296 -5.86 11.54 10.43
CA PRO A 296 -5.39 11.13 11.75
C PRO A 296 -5.52 12.21 12.82
N GLU A 297 -5.14 13.45 12.53
CA GLU A 297 -5.22 14.58 13.47
C GLU A 297 -6.66 14.89 13.85
N ARG A 298 -7.60 14.75 12.92
CA ARG A 298 -9.02 14.99 13.21
C ARG A 298 -9.63 13.93 14.10
N VAL A 299 -9.19 12.68 14.00
CA VAL A 299 -9.72 11.56 14.78
C VAL A 299 -9.04 11.44 16.14
N TYR A 300 -7.73 11.61 16.19
CA TYR A 300 -6.93 11.40 17.42
C TYR A 300 -6.43 12.69 18.07
N GLY A 301 -6.69 13.85 17.49
CA GLY A 301 -6.15 15.14 17.93
C GLY A 301 -4.78 15.46 17.31
N LYS A 302 -4.43 16.75 17.33
CA LYS A 302 -3.07 17.18 16.91
C LYS A 302 -2.05 16.73 17.97
N ARG A 303 -0.91 16.27 17.47
CA ARG A 303 0.29 15.95 18.29
C ARG A 303 1.08 17.20 18.63
#